data_0a71d31f77bdaca6469f794a75310f8a
#
_entry.id   0a71d31f77bdaca6469f794a75310f8a
#
_cell.length_a   1.000
_cell.length_b   1.000
_cell.length_c   1.000
_cell.angle_alpha   90.00
_cell.angle_beta   90.00
_cell.angle_gamma   90.00
#
_symmetry.space_group_name_H-M   'P 1'
#
loop_
_entity.id
_entity.type
_entity.pdbx_description
1 polymer ?
#
loop_
_entity_poly.entity_id
_entity_poly.type
_entity_poly.pdbx_seq_one_letter_code
_entity_poly.pdbx_strand_id
1 'polypeptide(L)'
;MTCTTSMSVSRTPSFLSIHVPLCPTLGPLGAQSSPALPSCPATQNLLRKLFHEVSPALGAPGPSFPSSHPSRPTPTPFRPLLTALPPLRHLPLPSHRFLFHHWGHWMDWSLAFLLVISLLVTYASLLLLLALLLRLCGQPLHLHSVHKMLLLLIMLLVAAGLVGLDVQWQQEWRSLRVSLQATAPFLHIGAVAGITLLAWPVADTFYRIHRRGPKILLLFLFFGVSLAVYLAPLCISSPCIMEPRDLPPKPGLVGHRGAPMLAPENTLMSLRKTAECGAAVFETDVMVSSDGIPFLMHDEHLSRTTDVASVFPARTSSHSSDFSCAELKKLNAGTWFLERQPFWGAKRLSGSDRKEAENQTVPTLEELLKEAAVLNLSIMFDLRRPPRNHSYHDTFVNQTLETVLSARVPQAMVLWLPDEDRANVQQRAPRMRQIYGQQGSNRTERPQFLNLPYQDLPLLDIKALHQDNVSVNLFVVNKPWLFSLLWCAGVDSVTTNDCQLLQQMRYPVWIIPPQTYLMMWIITNCVSTLLLLWTFLLQGLRNSSAADQDQQFHNGVN
;
A
#
# COMPACT_ATOMS: atom_id res chain seq x y z
N MET A 1 -33.62 -34.24 41.82
CA MET A 1 -32.93 -35.07 42.87
C MET A 1 -31.54 -34.49 43.01
N THR A 2 -31.39 -33.84 44.15
CA THR A 2 -30.25 -33.76 45.07
C THR A 2 -28.95 -33.22 44.49
N CYS A 3 -28.60 -31.96 44.71
CA CYS A 3 -28.12 -31.28 45.96
C CYS A 3 -26.92 -31.95 46.62
N THR A 4 -25.82 -31.19 46.72
CA THR A 4 -25.01 -30.86 47.92
C THR A 4 -23.70 -30.27 47.48
N THR A 5 -23.43 -28.98 47.73
CA THR A 5 -22.80 -28.26 48.85
C THR A 5 -21.44 -28.73 49.33
N SER A 6 -20.45 -27.85 49.27
CA SER A 6 -19.80 -27.18 50.41
C SER A 6 -18.52 -26.44 49.96
N MET A 7 -18.40 -25.17 50.22
CA MET A 7 -17.60 -24.48 51.29
C MET A 7 -16.11 -24.87 51.29
N SER A 8 -15.09 -23.98 51.27
CA SER A 8 -14.94 -22.69 51.99
C SER A 8 -13.53 -22.09 51.73
N VAL A 9 -13.45 -20.80 51.97
CA VAL A 9 -12.39 -20.04 52.67
C VAL A 9 -11.18 -19.55 51.85
N SER A 10 -11.27 -18.34 51.42
CA SER A 10 -10.55 -17.08 51.80
C SER A 10 -9.02 -17.10 51.86
N ARG A 11 -8.43 -16.19 51.10
CA ARG A 11 -7.54 -15.10 51.62
C ARG A 11 -7.08 -14.22 50.46
N THR A 12 -7.44 -12.93 50.60
CA THR A 12 -6.85 -11.81 49.84
C THR A 12 -5.43 -11.51 50.36
N PRO A 13 -4.60 -10.87 49.50
CA PRO A 13 -4.04 -9.62 49.93
C PRO A 13 -4.20 -8.47 48.90
N SER A 14 -4.47 -7.33 49.49
CA SER A 14 -4.55 -5.98 48.99
C SER A 14 -3.34 -5.56 48.13
N PHE A 15 -3.61 -4.96 46.95
CA PHE A 15 -2.63 -4.10 46.30
C PHE A 15 -3.26 -2.79 45.85
N LEU A 16 -2.62 -1.73 46.30
CA LEU A 16 -2.69 -0.30 46.00
C LEU A 16 -3.61 0.14 44.86
N SER A 17 -4.61 0.93 45.25
CA SER A 17 -5.38 1.78 44.37
C SER A 17 -4.61 3.07 44.08
N ILE A 18 -4.31 3.30 42.79
CA ILE A 18 -3.91 4.64 42.33
C ILE A 18 -5.16 5.27 41.74
N HIS A 19 -5.66 6.29 42.43
CA HIS A 19 -6.78 7.13 41.98
C HIS A 19 -6.35 8.05 40.85
N VAL A 20 -7.07 7.95 39.73
CA VAL A 20 -7.12 8.96 38.67
C VAL A 20 -8.50 9.60 38.73
N PRO A 21 -8.64 10.95 38.76
CA PRO A 21 -9.90 11.62 39.03
C PRO A 21 -10.89 11.48 37.88
N LEU A 22 -12.10 11.03 38.23
CA LEU A 22 -13.29 11.01 37.39
C LEU A 22 -13.99 12.37 37.45
N CYS A 23 -14.41 12.88 36.31
CA CYS A 23 -15.31 14.03 36.17
C CYS A 23 -16.79 13.58 36.26
N PRO A 24 -17.72 14.42 36.76
CA PRO A 24 -18.96 13.97 37.38
C PRO A 24 -20.11 13.65 36.45
N THR A 25 -20.99 12.84 36.98
CA THR A 25 -22.22 12.24 36.53
C THR A 25 -23.35 13.19 36.16
N LEU A 26 -24.13 12.81 35.15
CA LEU A 26 -25.58 13.00 35.07
C LEU A 26 -26.20 11.72 34.48
N GLY A 27 -27.11 11.13 35.25
CA GLY A 27 -27.83 9.89 34.93
C GLY A 27 -29.15 10.15 34.26
N PRO A 28 -30.08 9.16 34.29
CA PRO A 28 -30.05 7.90 33.54
C PRO A 28 -31.19 7.79 32.53
N LEU A 29 -31.08 6.97 31.49
CA LEU A 29 -32.13 6.08 30.93
C LEU A 29 -31.70 5.48 29.58
N GLY A 30 -31.83 4.16 29.51
CA GLY A 30 -32.03 3.46 28.20
C GLY A 30 -30.82 2.75 27.64
N ALA A 31 -30.83 1.46 27.79
CA ALA A 31 -30.13 0.36 27.16
C ALA A 31 -29.38 0.57 25.82
N GLN A 32 -28.24 -0.11 25.75
CA GLN A 32 -27.58 -0.72 24.58
C GLN A 32 -26.57 0.13 23.81
N SER A 33 -25.41 -0.47 23.76
CA SER A 33 -24.24 -0.31 22.93
C SER A 33 -23.00 0.21 23.67
N SER A 34 -21.99 -0.66 23.71
CA SER A 34 -20.65 -0.37 24.26
C SER A 34 -20.00 0.79 23.52
N PRO A 35 -19.39 1.74 24.23
CA PRO A 35 -18.77 2.88 23.59
C PRO A 35 -17.39 2.51 23.03
N ALA A 36 -17.17 2.82 21.77
CA ALA A 36 -15.86 3.00 21.18
C ALA A 36 -15.09 4.06 21.98
N LEU A 37 -13.84 3.81 22.30
CA LEU A 37 -12.93 4.77 22.93
C LEU A 37 -12.90 6.06 22.10
N PRO A 38 -13.18 7.23 22.65
CA PRO A 38 -13.09 8.48 21.92
C PRO A 38 -11.63 8.80 21.61
N SER A 39 -11.34 8.97 20.33
CA SER A 39 -10.11 9.62 19.87
C SER A 39 -10.11 11.05 20.42
N CYS A 40 -9.21 11.34 21.35
CA CYS A 40 -9.14 12.64 22.01
C CYS A 40 -8.60 13.69 21.01
N PRO A 41 -9.39 14.68 20.55
CA PRO A 41 -8.95 15.69 19.57
C PRO A 41 -7.81 16.58 20.08
N ALA A 42 -7.62 16.65 21.41
CA ALA A 42 -6.59 17.47 22.05
C ALA A 42 -5.17 16.94 21.80
N THR A 43 -4.99 15.62 21.71
CA THR A 43 -3.67 15.01 21.50
C THR A 43 -3.21 15.12 20.04
N GLN A 44 -4.15 15.04 19.09
CA GLN A 44 -3.83 15.26 17.68
C GLN A 44 -3.44 16.71 17.36
N ASN A 45 -4.04 17.67 18.06
CA ASN A 45 -3.71 19.08 17.90
C ASN A 45 -2.36 19.46 18.54
N LEU A 46 -1.98 18.81 19.65
CA LEU A 46 -0.69 19.03 20.29
C LEU A 46 0.47 18.48 19.44
N LEU A 47 0.31 17.29 18.86
CA LEU A 47 1.29 16.70 17.95
C LEU A 47 1.38 17.45 16.62
N ARG A 48 0.27 17.93 16.08
CA ARG A 48 0.30 18.82 14.91
C ARG A 48 1.04 20.13 15.17
N LYS A 49 0.86 20.74 16.34
CA LYS A 49 1.60 21.96 16.72
C LYS A 49 3.10 21.70 16.91
N LEU A 50 3.49 20.59 17.53
CA LEU A 50 4.90 20.22 17.68
C LEU A 50 5.61 19.96 16.35
N PHE A 51 4.92 19.38 15.35
CA PHE A 51 5.49 19.16 14.02
C PHE A 51 5.46 20.43 13.14
N HIS A 52 4.61 21.42 13.43
CA HIS A 52 4.54 22.68 12.68
C HIS A 52 5.58 23.73 13.14
N GLU A 53 6.08 23.61 14.37
CA GLU A 53 7.07 24.57 14.91
C GLU A 53 8.53 24.23 14.58
N VAL A 54 8.81 23.08 13.97
CA VAL A 54 10.17 22.66 13.58
C VAL A 54 10.51 22.97 12.11
N SER A 55 9.63 23.69 11.39
CA SER A 55 9.92 24.10 10.00
C SER A 55 10.02 25.63 9.91
N PRO A 56 11.22 26.21 9.87
CA PRO A 56 11.34 27.63 9.61
C PRO A 56 11.29 27.95 8.13
N ALA A 57 10.36 28.81 7.79
CA ALA A 57 10.42 29.83 6.74
C ALA A 57 10.82 29.41 5.33
N LEU A 58 9.84 29.37 4.44
CA LEU A 58 9.92 29.94 3.10
C LEU A 58 8.51 29.98 2.46
N GLY A 59 8.00 31.19 2.26
CA GLY A 59 6.91 31.40 1.31
C GLY A 59 5.66 32.14 1.82
N ALA A 60 5.70 33.43 1.92
CA ALA A 60 4.51 34.28 2.01
C ALA A 60 3.91 34.55 0.61
N PRO A 61 2.58 34.74 0.49
CA PRO A 61 1.91 34.95 -0.79
C PRO A 61 1.97 36.41 -1.24
N GLY A 62 2.17 36.59 -2.56
CA GLY A 62 2.11 37.92 -3.19
C GLY A 62 0.69 38.25 -3.66
N PRO A 63 0.36 39.55 -3.76
CA PRO A 63 -0.88 40.02 -4.34
C PRO A 63 -0.75 40.38 -5.84
N SER A 64 -1.89 40.37 -6.48
CA SER A 64 -2.25 40.62 -7.88
C SER A 64 -1.87 41.98 -8.48
N PHE A 65 -1.44 41.95 -9.74
CA PHE A 65 -1.50 42.79 -10.94
C PHE A 65 -1.79 44.33 -10.83
N PRO A 66 -1.28 45.24 -11.74
CA PRO A 66 -1.35 45.12 -13.20
C PRO A 66 -0.15 45.68 -14.03
N SER A 67 -0.19 45.34 -15.30
CA SER A 67 0.44 45.79 -16.54
C SER A 67 1.27 47.05 -16.63
N SER A 68 2.41 47.03 -17.36
CA SER A 68 2.80 47.79 -18.57
C SER A 68 4.33 47.94 -18.74
N HIS A 69 4.73 47.86 -19.96
CA HIS A 69 5.93 47.94 -20.77
C HIS A 69 7.16 48.77 -20.31
N PRO A 70 8.25 48.88 -21.10
CA PRO A 70 9.56 48.26 -20.84
C PRO A 70 10.72 49.28 -20.70
N SER A 71 11.82 48.93 -20.06
CA SER A 71 13.12 49.59 -20.32
C SER A 71 14.31 48.88 -19.66
N ARG A 72 15.27 48.56 -20.49
CA ARG A 72 16.76 48.48 -20.44
C ARG A 72 17.52 47.96 -19.18
N PRO A 73 18.70 47.38 -19.41
CA PRO A 73 19.38 46.43 -18.54
C PRO A 73 20.38 47.08 -17.57
N THR A 74 20.54 46.51 -16.40
CA THR A 74 21.64 46.75 -15.48
C THR A 74 22.19 45.42 -14.89
N PRO A 75 23.41 45.36 -14.39
CA PRO A 75 24.27 44.21 -14.43
C PRO A 75 24.00 43.21 -13.28
N THR A 76 24.24 41.93 -13.59
CA THR A 76 24.06 40.76 -12.76
C THR A 76 24.96 40.69 -11.53
N PRO A 77 24.44 40.33 -10.36
CA PRO A 77 25.25 39.73 -9.31
C PRO A 77 25.22 38.21 -9.42
N PHE A 78 26.35 37.60 -9.11
CA PHE A 78 26.65 36.17 -9.02
C PHE A 78 25.45 35.33 -8.58
N ARG A 79 24.94 34.46 -9.48
CA ARG A 79 24.08 33.36 -9.15
C ARG A 79 24.92 32.14 -8.74
N PRO A 80 24.66 31.50 -7.61
CA PRO A 80 25.36 30.28 -7.26
C PRO A 80 25.05 29.15 -8.25
N LEU A 81 26.05 28.33 -8.51
CA LEU A 81 26.14 27.26 -9.50
C LEU A 81 25.05 26.15 -9.41
N LEU A 82 24.13 26.26 -8.46
CA LEU A 82 23.06 25.27 -8.25
C LEU A 82 21.84 25.44 -9.16
N THR A 83 21.75 26.53 -9.96
CA THR A 83 20.60 26.79 -10.85
C THR A 83 20.82 26.33 -12.30
N ALA A 84 21.94 25.67 -12.60
CA ALA A 84 22.25 25.17 -13.94
C ALA A 84 21.92 23.68 -14.16
N LEU A 85 21.29 23.01 -13.18
CA LEU A 85 20.69 21.70 -13.45
C LEU A 85 19.31 21.94 -14.06
N PRO A 86 19.01 21.39 -15.26
CA PRO A 86 17.68 21.43 -15.83
C PRO A 86 16.71 20.80 -14.81
N PRO A 87 15.47 21.30 -14.69
CA PRO A 87 14.54 20.75 -13.74
C PRO A 87 14.38 19.27 -14.06
N LEU A 88 14.75 18.41 -13.12
CA LEU A 88 14.64 16.95 -13.15
C LEU A 88 13.20 16.45 -13.38
N ARG A 89 12.27 17.37 -13.62
CA ARG A 89 10.85 17.09 -13.90
C ARG A 89 10.57 16.34 -15.21
N HIS A 90 11.58 16.13 -16.08
CA HIS A 90 11.39 15.52 -17.41
C HIS A 90 12.33 14.36 -17.74
N LEU A 91 13.09 13.83 -16.77
CA LEU A 91 13.62 12.50 -16.95
C LEU A 91 12.46 11.51 -16.68
N PRO A 92 11.90 10.83 -17.68
CA PRO A 92 10.98 9.75 -17.46
C PRO A 92 11.78 8.62 -16.81
N LEU A 93 11.83 8.61 -15.46
CA LEU A 93 12.14 7.36 -14.78
C LEU A 93 11.13 6.35 -15.29
N PRO A 94 11.57 5.16 -15.73
CA PRO A 94 10.70 4.18 -16.33
C PRO A 94 9.58 3.84 -15.34
N SER A 95 8.40 4.37 -15.61
CA SER A 95 7.19 4.02 -14.88
C SER A 95 6.99 2.51 -14.97
N HIS A 96 6.26 1.89 -14.04
CA HIS A 96 5.85 0.49 -14.13
C HIS A 96 5.31 0.13 -15.52
N ARG A 97 4.60 1.05 -16.18
CA ARG A 97 4.12 0.92 -17.55
C ARG A 97 5.25 0.83 -18.58
N PHE A 98 6.27 1.68 -18.47
CA PHE A 98 7.41 1.68 -19.41
C PHE A 98 8.21 0.38 -19.33
N LEU A 99 8.52 -0.09 -18.13
CA LEU A 99 9.26 -1.33 -17.91
C LEU A 99 8.46 -2.55 -18.33
N PHE A 100 7.15 -2.56 -18.09
CA PHE A 100 6.26 -3.59 -18.57
C PHE A 100 6.19 -3.64 -20.10
N HIS A 101 6.05 -2.51 -20.77
CA HIS A 101 6.05 -2.44 -22.25
C HIS A 101 7.38 -2.85 -22.87
N HIS A 102 8.52 -2.58 -22.21
CA HIS A 102 9.84 -2.91 -22.76
C HIS A 102 10.30 -4.35 -22.48
N TRP A 103 9.97 -4.89 -21.31
CA TRP A 103 10.49 -6.18 -20.85
C TRP A 103 9.45 -7.30 -20.87
N GLY A 104 8.19 -6.98 -21.12
CA GLY A 104 7.11 -7.95 -21.31
C GLY A 104 6.75 -8.79 -20.08
N HIS A 105 7.32 -8.48 -18.92
CA HIS A 105 7.07 -9.19 -17.67
C HIS A 105 6.44 -8.26 -16.62
N TRP A 106 5.39 -8.72 -15.98
CA TRP A 106 4.91 -8.14 -14.73
C TRP A 106 5.93 -8.46 -13.63
N MET A 107 7.04 -7.75 -13.64
CA MET A 107 7.96 -7.83 -12.53
C MET A 107 7.41 -6.98 -11.39
N ASP A 108 7.25 -7.60 -10.22
CA ASP A 108 6.93 -6.88 -9.00
C ASP A 108 8.20 -6.12 -8.57
N TRP A 109 8.38 -4.92 -9.15
CA TRP A 109 9.52 -4.05 -8.84
C TRP A 109 9.53 -3.68 -7.36
N SER A 110 8.37 -3.65 -6.70
CA SER A 110 8.29 -3.47 -5.26
C SER A 110 8.94 -4.65 -4.52
N LEU A 111 8.78 -5.88 -5.02
CA LEU A 111 9.45 -7.05 -4.46
C LEU A 111 10.98 -6.99 -4.69
N ALA A 112 11.42 -6.64 -5.89
CA ALA A 112 12.86 -6.49 -6.19
C ALA A 112 13.49 -5.41 -5.31
N PHE A 113 12.81 -4.27 -5.15
CA PHE A 113 13.25 -3.18 -4.30
C PHE A 113 13.28 -3.57 -2.81
N LEU A 114 12.25 -4.28 -2.32
CA LEU A 114 12.22 -4.83 -0.96
C LEU A 114 13.35 -5.84 -0.72
N LEU A 115 13.68 -6.70 -1.69
CA LEU A 115 14.80 -7.63 -1.59
C LEU A 115 16.14 -6.88 -1.48
N VAL A 116 16.36 -5.86 -2.32
CA VAL A 116 17.56 -5.03 -2.25
C VAL A 116 17.65 -4.30 -0.91
N ILE A 117 16.58 -3.66 -0.46
CA ILE A 117 16.55 -3.00 0.85
C ILE A 117 16.79 -4.01 1.97
N SER A 118 16.16 -5.18 1.94
CA SER A 118 16.35 -6.23 2.96
C SER A 118 17.81 -6.70 3.01
N LEU A 119 18.46 -6.87 1.87
CA LEU A 119 19.88 -7.21 1.77
C LEU A 119 20.77 -6.11 2.38
N LEU A 120 20.49 -4.84 2.06
CA LEU A 120 21.23 -3.70 2.58
C LEU A 120 21.04 -3.54 4.10
N VAL A 121 19.81 -3.69 4.59
CA VAL A 121 19.50 -3.62 6.03
C VAL A 121 20.13 -4.80 6.77
N THR A 122 20.08 -6.01 6.20
CA THR A 122 20.74 -7.20 6.78
C THR A 122 22.25 -7.00 6.88
N TYR A 123 22.88 -6.51 5.83
CA TYR A 123 24.31 -6.20 5.85
C TYR A 123 24.67 -5.18 6.92
N ALA A 124 23.94 -4.07 7.01
CA ALA A 124 24.16 -3.05 8.03
C ALA A 124 23.93 -3.59 9.46
N SER A 125 22.91 -4.43 9.64
CA SER A 125 22.60 -5.06 10.93
C SER A 125 23.67 -6.06 11.36
N LEU A 126 24.23 -6.86 10.43
CA LEU A 126 25.32 -7.78 10.71
C LEU A 126 26.61 -7.03 11.09
N LEU A 127 26.93 -5.91 10.43
CA LEU A 127 28.05 -5.07 10.82
C LEU A 127 27.85 -4.44 12.21
N LEU A 128 26.64 -4.02 12.52
CA LEU A 128 26.28 -3.49 13.84
C LEU A 128 26.42 -4.58 14.92
N LEU A 129 25.93 -5.79 14.66
CA LEU A 129 26.06 -6.92 15.57
C LEU A 129 27.53 -7.29 15.78
N LEU A 130 28.33 -7.34 14.71
CA LEU A 130 29.77 -7.59 14.81
C LEU A 130 30.48 -6.50 15.61
N ALA A 131 30.14 -5.22 15.38
CA ALA A 131 30.68 -4.12 16.17
C ALA A 131 30.34 -4.25 17.65
N LEU A 132 29.12 -4.66 17.97
CA LEU A 132 28.64 -4.90 19.33
C LEU A 132 29.42 -6.04 20.00
N LEU A 133 29.57 -7.19 19.30
CA LEU A 133 30.32 -8.35 19.80
C LEU A 133 31.80 -8.01 20.06
N LEU A 134 32.46 -7.32 19.14
CA LEU A 134 33.86 -6.89 19.32
C LEU A 134 33.99 -5.92 20.50
N ARG A 135 33.03 -5.01 20.69
CA ARG A 135 33.00 -4.13 21.86
C ARG A 135 32.83 -4.89 23.17
N LEU A 136 31.97 -5.92 23.20
CA LEU A 136 31.84 -6.81 24.36
C LEU A 136 33.15 -7.51 24.70
N CYS A 137 33.96 -7.86 23.67
CA CYS A 137 35.28 -8.45 23.84
C CYS A 137 36.40 -7.42 24.10
N GLY A 138 36.03 -6.12 24.28
CA GLY A 138 37.02 -5.05 24.52
C GLY A 138 37.83 -4.63 23.27
N GLN A 139 37.48 -5.13 22.09
CA GLN A 139 38.19 -4.84 20.84
C GLN A 139 37.47 -3.78 20.01
N PRO A 140 38.18 -2.78 19.45
CA PRO A 140 37.60 -1.81 18.53
C PRO A 140 37.33 -2.47 17.17
N LEU A 141 36.22 -2.14 16.56
CA LEU A 141 35.92 -2.54 15.18
C LEU A 141 36.72 -1.65 14.20
N HIS A 142 37.77 -2.19 13.62
CA HIS A 142 38.49 -1.55 12.52
C HIS A 142 37.85 -1.95 11.18
N LEU A 143 36.87 -1.13 10.72
CA LEU A 143 36.27 -1.33 9.42
C LEU A 143 37.28 -1.02 8.30
N HIS A 144 37.49 -2.00 7.42
CA HIS A 144 38.21 -1.79 6.17
C HIS A 144 37.54 -0.71 5.32
N SER A 145 38.32 0.04 4.55
CA SER A 145 37.85 1.16 3.72
C SER A 145 36.67 0.78 2.80
N VAL A 146 36.67 -0.46 2.28
CA VAL A 146 35.60 -0.99 1.44
C VAL A 146 34.25 -0.99 2.19
N HIS A 147 34.19 -1.45 3.44
CA HIS A 147 32.95 -1.44 4.23
C HIS A 147 32.50 -0.02 4.57
N LYS A 148 33.42 0.91 4.80
CA LYS A 148 33.09 2.33 5.01
C LYS A 148 32.47 2.95 3.76
N MET A 149 33.05 2.67 2.59
CA MET A 149 32.53 3.13 1.30
C MET A 149 31.15 2.51 1.01
N LEU A 150 30.96 1.22 1.31
CA LEU A 150 29.68 0.54 1.12
C LEU A 150 28.58 1.13 2.02
N LEU A 151 28.88 1.39 3.28
CA LEU A 151 27.95 2.05 4.21
C LEU A 151 27.59 3.47 3.75
N LEU A 152 28.57 4.24 3.28
CA LEU A 152 28.34 5.56 2.70
C LEU A 152 27.42 5.46 1.47
N LEU A 153 27.70 4.52 0.58
CA LEU A 153 26.86 4.26 -0.60
C LEU A 153 25.44 3.89 -0.21
N ILE A 154 25.25 3.02 0.79
CA ILE A 154 23.93 2.65 1.33
C ILE A 154 23.21 3.91 1.84
N MET A 155 23.86 4.75 2.63
CA MET A 155 23.28 6.00 3.12
C MET A 155 22.87 6.94 1.98
N LEU A 156 23.71 7.08 0.96
CA LEU A 156 23.40 7.91 -0.21
C LEU A 156 22.23 7.35 -1.02
N LEU A 157 22.17 6.03 -1.22
CA LEU A 157 21.06 5.37 -1.90
C LEU A 157 19.73 5.52 -1.14
N VAL A 158 19.76 5.39 0.19
CA VAL A 158 18.57 5.60 1.03
C VAL A 158 18.14 7.06 0.99
N ALA A 159 19.07 8.00 1.10
CA ALA A 159 18.77 9.44 1.02
C ALA A 159 18.22 9.82 -0.37
N ALA A 160 18.83 9.33 -1.45
CA ALA A 160 18.35 9.55 -2.82
C ALA A 160 16.98 8.91 -3.05
N GLY A 161 16.75 7.71 -2.48
CA GLY A 161 15.46 7.03 -2.51
C GLY A 161 14.37 7.82 -1.80
N LEU A 162 14.65 8.37 -0.62
CA LEU A 162 13.70 9.21 0.13
C LEU A 162 13.36 10.50 -0.63
N VAL A 163 14.36 11.18 -1.20
CA VAL A 163 14.14 12.37 -2.03
C VAL A 163 13.38 12.03 -3.31
N GLY A 164 13.70 10.90 -3.95
CA GLY A 164 12.98 10.41 -5.13
C GLY A 164 11.51 10.11 -4.82
N LEU A 165 11.22 9.48 -3.67
CA LEU A 165 9.87 9.22 -3.20
C LEU A 165 9.09 10.53 -2.94
N ASP A 166 9.74 11.53 -2.36
CA ASP A 166 9.09 12.81 -2.05
C ASP A 166 8.78 13.64 -3.29
N VAL A 167 9.73 13.69 -4.25
CA VAL A 167 9.62 14.57 -5.44
C VAL A 167 8.79 13.95 -6.56
N GLN A 168 8.91 12.65 -6.78
CA GLN A 168 8.37 11.98 -7.98
C GLN A 168 7.15 11.10 -7.71
N TRP A 169 6.97 10.59 -6.48
CA TRP A 169 6.03 9.53 -6.18
C TRP A 169 5.09 9.85 -5.01
N GLN A 170 4.38 10.96 -5.07
CA GLN A 170 3.37 11.28 -4.04
C GLN A 170 2.34 10.16 -3.86
N GLN A 171 2.08 9.35 -4.90
CA GLN A 171 1.22 8.17 -4.79
C GLN A 171 1.84 7.06 -3.93
N GLU A 172 3.18 6.95 -3.91
CA GLU A 172 3.86 5.92 -3.13
C GLU A 172 3.78 6.18 -1.61
N TRP A 173 3.63 7.43 -1.19
CA TRP A 173 3.34 7.73 0.22
C TRP A 173 2.02 7.15 0.69
N ARG A 174 1.02 7.06 -0.18
CA ARG A 174 -0.25 6.40 0.14
C ARG A 174 -0.05 4.90 0.28
N SER A 175 0.68 4.27 -0.63
CA SER A 175 1.06 2.85 -0.54
C SER A 175 1.87 2.56 0.72
N LEU A 176 2.81 3.44 1.09
CA LEU A 176 3.58 3.32 2.32
C LEU A 176 2.68 3.37 3.57
N ARG A 177 1.69 4.29 3.62
CA ARG A 177 0.72 4.34 4.73
C ARG A 177 -0.06 3.05 4.88
N VAL A 178 -0.55 2.50 3.76
CA VAL A 178 -1.26 1.20 3.75
C VAL A 178 -0.35 0.08 4.28
N SER A 179 0.91 0.04 3.83
CA SER A 179 1.89 -0.94 4.29
C SER A 179 2.22 -0.77 5.78
N LEU A 180 2.32 0.47 6.27
CA LEU A 180 2.52 0.76 7.69
C LEU A 180 1.31 0.31 8.52
N GLN A 181 0.08 0.53 8.06
CA GLN A 181 -1.11 0.03 8.77
C GLN A 181 -1.10 -1.50 8.90
N ALA A 182 -0.60 -2.21 7.88
CA ALA A 182 -0.50 -3.66 7.90
C ALA A 182 0.65 -4.18 8.78
N THR A 183 1.75 -3.44 8.90
CA THR A 183 3.00 -3.94 9.53
C THR A 183 3.34 -3.25 10.85
N ALA A 184 2.65 -2.17 11.20
CA ALA A 184 2.96 -1.32 12.35
C ALA A 184 3.17 -2.06 13.68
N PRO A 185 2.34 -3.04 14.08
CA PRO A 185 2.53 -3.75 15.34
C PRO A 185 3.87 -4.47 15.42
N PHE A 186 4.32 -5.04 14.30
CA PHE A 186 5.57 -5.82 14.22
C PHE A 186 6.78 -4.90 14.06
N LEU A 187 6.66 -3.84 13.26
CA LEU A 187 7.72 -2.84 13.09
C LEU A 187 8.05 -2.12 14.39
N HIS A 188 7.04 -1.84 15.22
CA HIS A 188 7.24 -1.24 16.53
C HIS A 188 8.13 -2.12 17.42
N ILE A 189 7.83 -3.42 17.54
CA ILE A 189 8.65 -4.37 18.31
C ILE A 189 10.08 -4.39 17.78
N GLY A 190 10.27 -4.44 16.47
CA GLY A 190 11.59 -4.39 15.84
C GLY A 190 12.35 -3.10 16.13
N ALA A 191 11.67 -1.95 16.09
CA ALA A 191 12.27 -0.65 16.39
C ALA A 191 12.69 -0.54 17.86
N VAL A 192 11.85 -1.01 18.80
CA VAL A 192 12.17 -1.05 20.23
C VAL A 192 13.37 -1.97 20.50
N ALA A 193 13.40 -3.15 19.86
CA ALA A 193 14.56 -4.05 19.96
C ALA A 193 15.84 -3.39 19.42
N GLY A 194 15.76 -2.70 18.27
CA GLY A 194 16.88 -1.97 17.70
C GLY A 194 17.44 -0.89 18.63
N ILE A 195 16.56 -0.08 19.25
CA ILE A 195 16.97 0.94 20.22
C ILE A 195 17.59 0.30 21.47
N THR A 196 17.02 -0.81 21.95
CA THR A 196 17.56 -1.55 23.09
C THR A 196 18.99 -2.03 22.81
N LEU A 197 19.26 -2.55 21.62
CA LEU A 197 20.60 -2.96 21.20
C LEU A 197 21.56 -1.75 21.10
N LEU A 198 21.08 -0.60 20.64
CA LEU A 198 21.87 0.62 20.54
C LEU A 198 22.25 1.21 21.92
N ALA A 199 21.59 0.81 23.00
CA ALA A 199 21.89 1.28 24.34
C ALA A 199 23.35 1.00 24.75
N TRP A 200 23.90 -0.16 24.32
CA TRP A 200 25.27 -0.55 24.70
C TRP A 200 26.34 0.43 24.17
N PRO A 201 26.45 0.69 22.86
CA PRO A 201 27.42 1.67 22.35
C PRO A 201 27.14 3.09 22.82
N VAL A 202 25.89 3.45 23.07
CA VAL A 202 25.53 4.76 23.61
C VAL A 202 26.01 4.91 25.05
N ALA A 203 25.80 3.91 25.92
CA ALA A 203 26.27 3.90 27.30
C ALA A 203 27.82 3.92 27.38
N ASP A 204 28.50 3.10 26.55
CA ASP A 204 29.97 3.12 26.46
C ASP A 204 30.49 4.52 26.08
N THR A 205 29.88 5.14 25.04
CA THR A 205 30.22 6.49 24.61
C THR A 205 29.95 7.53 25.70
N PHE A 206 28.81 7.41 26.40
CA PHE A 206 28.42 8.28 27.49
C PHE A 206 29.49 8.30 28.61
N TYR A 207 30.00 7.16 29.02
CA TYR A 207 31.02 7.10 30.09
C TYR A 207 32.41 7.56 29.63
N ARG A 208 32.71 7.53 28.32
CA ARG A 208 33.98 8.04 27.74
C ARG A 208 34.00 9.55 27.52
N ILE A 209 32.84 10.19 27.40
CA ILE A 209 32.78 11.65 27.21
C ILE A 209 33.10 12.35 28.51
N HIS A 210 34.14 13.20 28.55
CA HIS A 210 34.52 13.98 29.71
C HIS A 210 33.77 15.33 29.81
N ARG A 211 33.40 15.91 28.66
CA ARG A 211 32.70 17.22 28.61
C ARG A 211 31.22 17.06 28.90
N ARG A 212 30.68 17.91 29.82
CA ARG A 212 29.26 17.84 30.25
C ARG A 212 28.25 18.09 29.13
N GLY A 213 28.50 19.10 28.28
CA GLY A 213 27.56 19.47 27.19
C GLY A 213 27.26 18.34 26.24
N PRO A 214 28.26 17.74 25.54
CA PRO A 214 28.03 16.59 24.64
C PRO A 214 27.43 15.38 25.33
N LYS A 215 27.77 15.15 26.62
CA LYS A 215 27.23 14.05 27.43
C LYS A 215 25.71 14.20 27.65
N ILE A 216 25.24 15.40 28.02
CA ILE A 216 23.82 15.71 28.19
C ILE A 216 23.08 15.61 26.83
N LEU A 217 23.67 16.17 25.77
CA LEU A 217 23.09 16.10 24.43
C LEU A 217 22.90 14.65 23.95
N LEU A 218 23.90 13.77 24.16
CA LEU A 218 23.80 12.35 23.79
C LEU A 218 22.63 11.67 24.50
N LEU A 219 22.48 11.90 25.83
CA LEU A 219 21.37 11.34 26.61
C LEU A 219 20.03 11.88 26.12
N PHE A 220 19.93 13.18 25.93
CA PHE A 220 18.71 13.82 25.48
C PHE A 220 18.25 13.27 24.13
N LEU A 221 19.17 13.15 23.16
CA LEU A 221 18.88 12.58 21.84
C LEU A 221 18.48 11.12 21.95
N PHE A 222 19.23 10.30 22.68
CA PHE A 222 18.97 8.87 22.79
C PHE A 222 17.63 8.58 23.48
N PHE A 223 17.38 9.19 24.63
CA PHE A 223 16.12 8.99 25.34
C PHE A 223 14.94 9.68 24.64
N GLY A 224 15.16 10.81 23.98
CA GLY A 224 14.15 11.45 23.14
C GLY A 224 13.70 10.57 21.98
N VAL A 225 14.65 9.96 21.25
CA VAL A 225 14.33 9.00 20.19
C VAL A 225 13.68 7.73 20.76
N SER A 226 14.16 7.22 21.89
CA SER A 226 13.56 6.05 22.54
C SER A 226 12.10 6.31 22.93
N LEU A 227 11.83 7.47 23.53
CA LEU A 227 10.47 7.88 23.90
C LEU A 227 9.58 8.04 22.66
N ALA A 228 10.09 8.64 21.57
CA ALA A 228 9.35 8.78 20.32
C ALA A 228 8.97 7.41 19.74
N VAL A 229 9.89 6.43 19.75
CA VAL A 229 9.60 5.06 19.30
C VAL A 229 8.61 4.37 20.24
N TYR A 230 8.74 4.53 21.55
CA TYR A 230 7.79 3.94 22.52
C TYR A 230 6.36 4.47 22.32
N LEU A 231 6.22 5.73 21.93
CA LEU A 231 4.93 6.36 21.68
C LEU A 231 4.41 6.20 20.25
N ALA A 232 5.21 5.66 19.33
CA ALA A 232 4.82 5.49 17.92
C ALA A 232 3.48 4.75 17.72
N PRO A 233 3.10 3.71 18.52
CA PRO A 233 1.80 3.05 18.39
C PRO A 233 0.59 3.97 18.59
N LEU A 234 0.75 5.10 19.28
CA LEU A 234 -0.33 6.09 19.44
C LEU A 234 -0.66 6.84 18.14
N CYS A 235 0.30 6.87 17.19
CA CYS A 235 0.16 7.57 15.91
C CYS A 235 -0.25 6.65 14.76
N ILE A 236 -0.18 5.33 14.95
CA ILE A 236 -0.42 4.33 13.90
C ILE A 236 -1.60 3.47 14.33
N SER A 237 -2.71 3.57 13.57
CA SER A 237 -3.87 2.70 13.72
C SER A 237 -3.88 1.64 12.62
N SER A 238 -4.10 0.37 12.98
CA SER A 238 -4.34 -0.71 12.02
C SER A 238 -5.78 -1.20 12.13
N PRO A 239 -6.49 -1.35 11.01
CA PRO A 239 -7.84 -1.93 11.02
C PRO A 239 -7.89 -3.35 11.63
N CYS A 240 -6.79 -4.13 11.52
CA CYS A 240 -6.73 -5.50 12.05
C CYS A 240 -6.45 -5.58 13.56
N ILE A 241 -6.35 -4.44 14.26
CA ILE A 241 -6.40 -4.42 15.72
C ILE A 241 -7.87 -4.35 16.12
N MET A 242 -8.50 -5.52 16.21
CA MET A 242 -9.93 -5.69 16.49
C MET A 242 -10.21 -7.02 17.18
N GLU A 243 -11.37 -7.13 17.82
CA GLU A 243 -11.83 -8.43 18.30
C GLU A 243 -12.20 -9.35 17.11
N PRO A 244 -11.84 -10.64 17.14
CA PRO A 244 -12.18 -11.57 16.04
C PRO A 244 -13.68 -11.67 15.74
N ARG A 245 -14.54 -11.44 16.73
CA ARG A 245 -16.01 -11.44 16.59
C ARG A 245 -16.53 -10.23 15.82
N ASP A 246 -15.76 -9.15 15.76
CA ASP A 246 -16.13 -7.90 15.10
C ASP A 246 -15.60 -7.85 13.65
N LEU A 247 -14.99 -8.96 13.16
CA LEU A 247 -14.49 -9.06 11.80
C LEU A 247 -15.62 -8.90 10.79
N PRO A 248 -15.52 -7.93 9.86
CA PRO A 248 -16.50 -7.78 8.79
C PRO A 248 -16.64 -9.02 7.90
N PRO A 249 -17.71 -9.13 7.10
CA PRO A 249 -17.80 -10.15 6.07
C PRO A 249 -16.58 -10.15 5.15
N LYS A 250 -16.21 -11.33 4.63
CA LYS A 250 -15.11 -11.44 3.67
C LYS A 250 -15.43 -10.62 2.41
N PRO A 251 -14.51 -9.78 1.92
CA PRO A 251 -14.71 -9.02 0.69
C PRO A 251 -15.00 -9.93 -0.50
N GLY A 252 -15.97 -9.54 -1.33
CA GLY A 252 -16.22 -10.17 -2.61
C GLY A 252 -15.03 -10.01 -3.56
N LEU A 253 -14.88 -10.93 -4.51
CA LEU A 253 -13.79 -10.86 -5.49
C LEU A 253 -14.31 -10.36 -6.84
N VAL A 254 -13.54 -9.46 -7.45
CA VAL A 254 -13.69 -8.97 -8.82
C VAL A 254 -12.44 -9.39 -9.58
N GLY A 255 -12.58 -10.12 -10.67
CA GLY A 255 -11.44 -10.55 -11.49
C GLY A 255 -10.96 -9.41 -12.38
N HIS A 256 -9.73 -8.92 -12.17
CA HIS A 256 -9.10 -7.85 -12.97
C HIS A 256 -8.69 -8.38 -14.34
N ARG A 257 -9.37 -7.94 -15.38
CA ARG A 257 -9.29 -8.54 -16.74
C ARG A 257 -9.56 -10.05 -16.72
N GLY A 258 -10.34 -10.46 -15.71
CA GLY A 258 -10.65 -11.83 -15.39
C GLY A 258 -9.74 -12.48 -14.35
N ALA A 259 -9.20 -13.66 -14.68
CA ALA A 259 -8.26 -14.39 -13.85
C ALA A 259 -6.88 -14.48 -14.52
N PRO A 260 -6.12 -13.37 -14.68
CA PRO A 260 -4.93 -13.33 -15.52
C PRO A 260 -3.76 -14.16 -14.99
N MET A 261 -3.78 -14.61 -13.73
CA MET A 261 -2.81 -15.60 -13.24
C MET A 261 -3.13 -17.04 -13.66
N LEU A 262 -4.34 -17.30 -14.20
CA LEU A 262 -4.81 -18.63 -14.61
C LEU A 262 -5.08 -18.74 -16.11
N ALA A 263 -5.28 -17.60 -16.81
CA ALA A 263 -5.66 -17.57 -18.21
C ALA A 263 -5.19 -16.25 -18.88
N PRO A 264 -5.10 -16.18 -20.21
CA PRO A 264 -4.80 -14.92 -20.88
C PRO A 264 -5.83 -13.83 -20.56
N GLU A 265 -5.36 -12.64 -20.17
CA GLU A 265 -6.21 -11.50 -19.79
C GLU A 265 -7.21 -11.12 -20.89
N ASN A 266 -8.38 -10.62 -20.52
CA ASN A 266 -9.41 -10.13 -21.43
C ASN A 266 -9.85 -11.20 -22.49
N THR A 267 -9.89 -12.49 -22.11
CA THR A 267 -10.34 -13.59 -22.97
C THR A 267 -11.54 -14.34 -22.36
N LEU A 268 -12.23 -15.14 -23.17
CA LEU A 268 -13.33 -15.97 -22.68
C LEU A 268 -12.85 -17.07 -21.72
N MET A 269 -11.64 -17.59 -21.92
CA MET A 269 -11.03 -18.49 -20.93
C MET A 269 -10.83 -17.79 -19.59
N SER A 270 -10.37 -16.52 -19.59
CA SER A 270 -10.20 -15.75 -18.36
C SER A 270 -11.54 -15.50 -17.64
N LEU A 271 -12.63 -15.31 -18.41
CA LEU A 271 -13.98 -15.23 -17.87
C LEU A 271 -14.38 -16.52 -17.14
N ARG A 272 -14.20 -17.69 -17.79
CA ARG A 272 -14.50 -19.00 -17.19
C ARG A 272 -13.69 -19.23 -15.91
N LYS A 273 -12.40 -18.93 -15.97
CA LYS A 273 -11.51 -19.06 -14.79
C LYS A 273 -11.91 -18.11 -13.65
N THR A 274 -12.48 -16.95 -13.95
CA THR A 274 -13.05 -16.03 -12.96
C THR A 274 -14.24 -16.65 -12.23
N ALA A 275 -15.13 -17.32 -12.98
CA ALA A 275 -16.26 -18.06 -12.39
C ALA A 275 -15.75 -19.23 -11.54
N GLU A 276 -14.80 -20.02 -12.04
CA GLU A 276 -14.18 -21.14 -11.30
C GLU A 276 -13.52 -20.68 -9.98
N CYS A 277 -12.95 -19.47 -9.96
CA CYS A 277 -12.42 -18.86 -8.72
C CYS A 277 -13.50 -18.48 -7.71
N GLY A 278 -14.79 -18.46 -8.07
CA GLY A 278 -15.88 -17.97 -7.23
C GLY A 278 -15.90 -16.44 -7.10
N ALA A 279 -15.32 -15.70 -8.05
CA ALA A 279 -15.49 -14.26 -8.12
C ALA A 279 -16.90 -13.93 -8.67
N ALA A 280 -17.47 -12.84 -8.20
CA ALA A 280 -18.84 -12.44 -8.57
C ALA A 280 -18.89 -11.52 -9.79
N VAL A 281 -17.75 -10.88 -10.12
CA VAL A 281 -17.66 -9.87 -11.17
C VAL A 281 -16.39 -10.13 -11.99
N PHE A 282 -16.53 -10.01 -13.30
CA PHE A 282 -15.43 -9.96 -14.25
C PHE A 282 -15.21 -8.50 -14.65
N GLU A 283 -14.05 -7.97 -14.34
CA GLU A 283 -13.66 -6.65 -14.82
C GLU A 283 -12.85 -6.78 -16.10
N THR A 284 -13.05 -5.86 -17.05
CA THR A 284 -12.44 -5.90 -18.38
C THR A 284 -12.31 -4.50 -18.98
N ASP A 285 -11.39 -4.37 -19.94
CA ASP A 285 -11.20 -3.16 -20.72
C ASP A 285 -11.88 -3.30 -22.10
N VAL A 286 -12.65 -2.30 -22.50
CA VAL A 286 -13.38 -2.30 -23.77
C VAL A 286 -12.88 -1.19 -24.66
N MET A 287 -12.57 -1.53 -25.91
CA MET A 287 -12.27 -0.61 -27.01
C MET A 287 -13.27 -0.79 -28.15
N VAL A 288 -13.32 0.16 -29.09
CA VAL A 288 -14.16 0.09 -30.29
C VAL A 288 -13.28 -0.07 -31.52
N SER A 289 -13.57 -1.05 -32.36
CA SER A 289 -12.86 -1.35 -33.61
C SER A 289 -13.15 -0.32 -34.69
N SER A 290 -12.38 -0.37 -35.81
CA SER A 290 -12.54 0.58 -36.91
C SER A 290 -13.92 0.48 -37.59
N ASP A 291 -14.59 -0.67 -37.47
CA ASP A 291 -15.95 -0.94 -37.97
C ASP A 291 -17.03 -0.79 -36.88
N GLY A 292 -16.68 -0.23 -35.71
CA GLY A 292 -17.64 0.14 -34.66
C GLY A 292 -18.04 -0.99 -33.71
N ILE A 293 -17.36 -2.12 -33.71
CA ILE A 293 -17.65 -3.25 -32.83
C ILE A 293 -16.83 -3.14 -31.53
N PRO A 294 -17.46 -3.10 -30.34
CA PRO A 294 -16.74 -3.14 -29.07
C PRO A 294 -16.07 -4.51 -28.86
N PHE A 295 -14.78 -4.47 -28.45
CA PHE A 295 -13.95 -5.65 -28.21
C PHE A 295 -13.09 -5.49 -26.96
N LEU A 296 -12.55 -6.58 -26.44
CA LEU A 296 -11.80 -6.57 -25.19
C LEU A 296 -10.31 -6.35 -25.44
N MET A 297 -9.77 -5.23 -24.94
CA MET A 297 -8.36 -4.91 -25.04
C MET A 297 -8.00 -3.79 -24.07
N HIS A 298 -6.91 -3.99 -23.32
CA HIS A 298 -6.41 -2.95 -22.40
C HIS A 298 -5.48 -1.96 -23.08
N ASP A 299 -4.55 -2.45 -23.90
CA ASP A 299 -3.45 -1.66 -24.43
C ASP A 299 -3.85 -0.92 -25.71
N GLU A 300 -3.28 0.26 -25.91
CA GLU A 300 -3.40 1.02 -27.15
C GLU A 300 -2.88 0.23 -28.38
N HIS A 301 -1.96 -0.72 -28.17
CA HIS A 301 -1.37 -1.56 -29.22
C HIS A 301 -1.58 -3.04 -28.91
N LEU A 302 -1.83 -3.84 -29.94
CA LEU A 302 -2.10 -5.28 -29.84
C LEU A 302 -0.87 -6.13 -29.50
N SER A 303 0.34 -5.59 -29.64
CA SER A 303 1.61 -6.34 -29.65
C SER A 303 1.95 -7.08 -28.33
N ARG A 304 1.41 -6.63 -27.20
CA ARG A 304 1.68 -7.27 -25.91
C ARG A 304 0.94 -8.59 -25.73
N THR A 305 -0.32 -8.62 -26.12
CA THR A 305 -1.25 -9.71 -25.82
C THR A 305 -1.76 -10.46 -27.04
N THR A 306 -1.18 -10.18 -28.23
CA THR A 306 -1.51 -10.90 -29.46
C THR A 306 -0.27 -11.15 -30.31
N ASP A 307 -0.44 -11.97 -31.33
CA ASP A 307 0.54 -12.27 -32.38
C ASP A 307 0.49 -11.29 -33.58
N VAL A 308 0.02 -10.06 -33.37
CA VAL A 308 -0.15 -9.02 -34.41
C VAL A 308 1.12 -8.81 -35.24
N ALA A 309 2.29 -8.92 -34.62
CA ALA A 309 3.58 -8.79 -35.30
C ALA A 309 3.80 -9.87 -36.37
N SER A 310 3.24 -11.06 -36.20
CA SER A 310 3.32 -12.16 -37.14
C SER A 310 2.22 -12.08 -38.21
N VAL A 311 0.99 -11.72 -37.79
CA VAL A 311 -0.18 -11.70 -38.71
C VAL A 311 -0.24 -10.40 -39.51
N PHE A 312 0.10 -9.25 -38.91
CA PHE A 312 0.07 -7.93 -39.55
C PHE A 312 1.37 -7.15 -39.29
N PRO A 313 2.54 -7.59 -39.79
CA PRO A 313 3.85 -7.02 -39.45
C PRO A 313 3.97 -5.53 -39.75
N ALA A 314 3.33 -5.03 -40.82
CA ALA A 314 3.34 -3.62 -41.18
C ALA A 314 2.49 -2.73 -40.25
N ARG A 315 1.66 -3.32 -39.39
CA ARG A 315 0.71 -2.63 -38.50
C ARG A 315 0.93 -2.96 -37.03
N THR A 316 2.09 -3.47 -36.66
CA THR A 316 2.44 -3.87 -35.29
C THR A 316 2.31 -2.70 -34.27
N SER A 317 2.59 -1.48 -34.73
CA SER A 317 2.49 -0.25 -33.92
C SER A 317 1.21 0.55 -34.15
N SER A 318 0.26 0.03 -34.93
CA SER A 318 -1.05 0.67 -35.13
C SER A 318 -1.86 0.60 -33.83
N HIS A 319 -2.75 1.58 -33.64
CA HIS A 319 -3.66 1.57 -32.51
C HIS A 319 -4.62 0.38 -32.59
N SER A 320 -4.97 -0.22 -31.45
CA SER A 320 -5.85 -1.40 -31.41
C SER A 320 -7.21 -1.14 -32.07
N SER A 321 -7.72 0.09 -31.96
CA SER A 321 -8.99 0.50 -32.60
C SER A 321 -8.90 0.69 -34.12
N ASP A 322 -7.70 0.72 -34.72
CA ASP A 322 -7.55 0.85 -36.18
C ASP A 322 -7.87 -0.46 -36.92
N PHE A 323 -7.99 -1.56 -36.20
CA PHE A 323 -8.31 -2.87 -36.76
C PHE A 323 -9.82 -3.11 -36.82
N SER A 324 -10.30 -3.73 -37.86
CA SER A 324 -11.68 -4.20 -37.95
C SER A 324 -11.90 -5.45 -37.05
N CYS A 325 -13.13 -5.72 -36.68
CA CYS A 325 -13.47 -6.91 -35.92
C CYS A 325 -13.01 -8.19 -36.62
N ALA A 326 -13.17 -8.27 -37.96
CA ALA A 326 -12.73 -9.41 -38.76
C ALA A 326 -11.19 -9.61 -38.72
N GLU A 327 -10.41 -8.55 -38.64
CA GLU A 327 -8.95 -8.61 -38.48
C GLU A 327 -8.57 -9.03 -37.05
N LEU A 328 -9.24 -8.48 -36.02
CA LEU A 328 -9.01 -8.86 -34.63
C LEU A 328 -9.26 -10.35 -34.38
N LYS A 329 -10.27 -10.92 -35.04
CA LYS A 329 -10.59 -12.37 -34.94
C LYS A 329 -9.54 -13.29 -35.55
N LYS A 330 -8.63 -12.78 -36.39
CA LYS A 330 -7.50 -13.54 -36.91
C LYS A 330 -6.33 -13.65 -35.95
N LEU A 331 -6.32 -12.82 -34.91
CA LEU A 331 -5.22 -12.75 -33.96
C LEU A 331 -5.36 -13.82 -32.88
N ASN A 332 -4.23 -14.43 -32.53
CA ASN A 332 -4.12 -15.25 -31.35
C ASN A 332 -3.85 -14.36 -30.13
N ALA A 333 -4.70 -14.48 -29.10
CA ALA A 333 -4.61 -13.73 -27.86
C ALA A 333 -4.14 -14.58 -26.66
N GLY A 334 -3.63 -15.80 -26.92
CA GLY A 334 -3.31 -16.74 -25.84
C GLY A 334 -1.86 -17.20 -25.77
N THR A 335 -1.20 -17.37 -26.91
CA THR A 335 0.19 -17.89 -27.01
C THR A 335 1.18 -17.04 -26.21
N TRP A 336 1.06 -15.72 -26.24
CA TRP A 336 1.91 -14.80 -25.48
C TRP A 336 1.93 -15.11 -23.98
N PHE A 337 0.78 -15.52 -23.44
CA PHE A 337 0.62 -15.84 -22.01
C PHE A 337 1.45 -17.08 -21.64
N LEU A 338 1.45 -18.10 -22.50
CA LEU A 338 2.19 -19.33 -22.32
C LEU A 338 3.71 -19.15 -22.49
N GLU A 339 4.11 -18.29 -23.41
CA GLU A 339 5.51 -17.99 -23.71
C GLU A 339 6.14 -17.08 -22.65
N ARG A 340 5.46 -16.01 -22.27
CA ARG A 340 6.01 -14.98 -21.39
C ARG A 340 5.80 -15.27 -19.91
N GLN A 341 4.78 -16.09 -19.55
CA GLN A 341 4.41 -16.37 -18.15
C GLN A 341 4.39 -15.08 -17.32
N PRO A 342 3.48 -14.13 -17.61
CA PRO A 342 3.59 -12.73 -17.18
C PRO A 342 3.52 -12.54 -15.66
N PHE A 343 3.09 -13.55 -14.90
CA PHE A 343 2.95 -13.45 -13.45
C PHE A 343 3.90 -14.41 -12.75
N TRP A 344 4.77 -13.86 -11.92
CA TRP A 344 5.62 -14.68 -11.06
C TRP A 344 4.75 -15.41 -10.03
N GLY A 345 5.02 -16.70 -9.85
CA GLY A 345 4.31 -17.56 -8.88
C GLY A 345 2.97 -18.09 -9.40
N ALA A 346 2.60 -17.80 -10.65
CA ALA A 346 1.47 -18.45 -11.29
C ALA A 346 1.69 -19.97 -11.33
N LYS A 347 0.64 -20.74 -11.02
CA LYS A 347 0.70 -22.21 -11.13
C LYS A 347 0.82 -22.61 -12.61
N ARG A 348 1.54 -23.72 -12.85
CA ARG A 348 1.57 -24.31 -14.20
C ARG A 348 0.17 -24.73 -14.60
N LEU A 349 -0.21 -24.37 -15.82
CA LEU A 349 -1.48 -24.79 -16.40
C LEU A 349 -1.52 -26.32 -16.58
N SER A 350 -2.71 -26.90 -16.45
CA SER A 350 -2.97 -28.26 -16.89
C SER A 350 -2.78 -28.40 -18.41
N GLY A 351 -2.64 -29.61 -18.90
CA GLY A 351 -2.52 -29.83 -20.35
C GLY A 351 -3.76 -29.39 -21.14
N SER A 352 -4.95 -29.50 -20.54
CA SER A 352 -6.21 -29.00 -21.13
C SER A 352 -6.26 -27.47 -21.15
N ASP A 353 -5.94 -26.81 -20.03
CA ASP A 353 -5.91 -25.35 -19.94
C ASP A 353 -4.87 -24.73 -20.88
N ARG A 354 -3.72 -25.42 -21.05
CA ARG A 354 -2.70 -24.96 -21.99
C ARG A 354 -3.21 -24.95 -23.42
N LYS A 355 -3.89 -26.03 -23.86
CA LYS A 355 -4.51 -26.10 -25.19
C LYS A 355 -5.62 -25.06 -25.36
N GLU A 356 -6.40 -24.85 -24.33
CA GLU A 356 -7.45 -23.83 -24.36
C GLU A 356 -6.85 -22.41 -24.46
N ALA A 357 -5.77 -22.11 -23.71
CA ALA A 357 -5.06 -20.84 -23.81
C ALA A 357 -4.46 -20.62 -25.19
N GLU A 358 -3.83 -21.64 -25.79
CA GLU A 358 -3.25 -21.59 -27.15
C GLU A 358 -4.27 -21.15 -28.22
N ASN A 359 -5.57 -21.42 -28.02
CA ASN A 359 -6.64 -21.15 -28.98
C ASN A 359 -7.47 -19.90 -28.68
N GLN A 360 -7.06 -19.07 -27.72
CA GLN A 360 -7.79 -17.85 -27.42
C GLN A 360 -7.61 -16.79 -28.49
N THR A 361 -8.70 -16.11 -28.80
CA THR A 361 -8.75 -14.98 -29.75
C THR A 361 -9.18 -13.72 -29.01
N VAL A 362 -9.14 -12.55 -29.65
CA VAL A 362 -9.67 -11.30 -29.10
C VAL A 362 -11.20 -11.38 -29.10
N PRO A 363 -11.89 -11.37 -27.93
CA PRO A 363 -13.34 -11.45 -27.88
C PRO A 363 -14.00 -10.10 -28.19
N THR A 364 -15.21 -10.13 -28.73
CA THR A 364 -16.10 -8.97 -28.73
C THR A 364 -16.81 -8.84 -27.39
N LEU A 365 -17.28 -7.63 -27.08
CA LEU A 365 -18.09 -7.40 -25.87
C LEU A 365 -19.37 -8.23 -25.88
N GLU A 366 -20.00 -8.42 -27.05
CA GLU A 366 -21.21 -9.22 -27.18
C GLU A 366 -20.97 -10.69 -26.81
N GLU A 367 -19.87 -11.29 -27.29
CA GLU A 367 -19.47 -12.66 -26.94
C GLU A 367 -19.25 -12.79 -25.43
N LEU A 368 -18.53 -11.83 -24.82
CA LEU A 368 -18.31 -11.80 -23.39
C LEU A 368 -19.63 -11.75 -22.60
N LEU A 369 -20.52 -10.83 -22.96
CA LEU A 369 -21.80 -10.62 -22.26
C LEU A 369 -22.68 -11.87 -22.30
N LYS A 370 -22.75 -12.53 -23.46
CA LYS A 370 -23.53 -13.77 -23.62
C LYS A 370 -22.98 -14.90 -22.76
N GLU A 371 -21.67 -15.08 -22.73
CA GLU A 371 -21.04 -16.13 -21.93
C GLU A 371 -21.10 -15.82 -20.43
N ALA A 372 -20.92 -14.55 -20.04
CA ALA A 372 -21.07 -14.10 -18.67
C ALA A 372 -22.50 -14.33 -18.13
N ALA A 373 -23.52 -14.13 -18.96
CA ALA A 373 -24.91 -14.42 -18.59
C ALA A 373 -25.13 -15.91 -18.31
N VAL A 374 -24.52 -16.81 -19.07
CA VAL A 374 -24.56 -18.26 -18.84
C VAL A 374 -23.89 -18.62 -17.52
N LEU A 375 -22.77 -17.96 -17.20
CA LEU A 375 -21.99 -18.19 -15.98
C LEU A 375 -22.54 -17.43 -14.76
N ASN A 376 -23.60 -16.63 -14.93
CA ASN A 376 -24.17 -15.76 -13.89
C ASN A 376 -23.12 -14.81 -13.26
N LEU A 377 -22.18 -14.29 -14.07
CA LEU A 377 -21.18 -13.32 -13.68
C LEU A 377 -21.60 -11.90 -14.05
N SER A 378 -21.46 -10.97 -13.13
CA SER A 378 -21.56 -9.54 -13.45
C SER A 378 -20.33 -9.06 -14.20
N ILE A 379 -20.51 -8.05 -15.07
CA ILE A 379 -19.43 -7.45 -15.85
C ILE A 379 -19.27 -6.00 -15.45
N MET A 380 -18.03 -5.63 -15.12
CA MET A 380 -17.60 -4.25 -14.96
C MET A 380 -16.57 -3.93 -16.03
N PHE A 381 -16.72 -2.84 -16.76
CA PHE A 381 -15.77 -2.51 -17.79
C PHE A 381 -15.29 -1.07 -17.73
N ASP A 382 -13.99 -0.92 -18.00
CA ASP A 382 -13.33 0.35 -18.26
C ASP A 382 -13.36 0.60 -19.77
N LEU A 383 -14.05 1.67 -20.16
CA LEU A 383 -14.25 1.99 -21.57
C LEU A 383 -13.15 2.93 -22.05
N ARG A 384 -12.39 2.50 -23.04
CA ARG A 384 -11.27 3.22 -23.62
C ARG A 384 -11.72 4.04 -24.80
N ARG A 385 -11.52 5.37 -24.74
CA ARG A 385 -11.83 6.26 -25.85
C ARG A 385 -10.87 6.02 -27.01
N PRO A 386 -11.36 5.80 -28.26
CA PRO A 386 -10.50 5.70 -29.43
C PRO A 386 -9.75 7.00 -29.74
N PRO A 387 -8.69 6.99 -30.56
CA PRO A 387 -7.97 8.21 -30.98
C PRO A 387 -8.88 9.23 -31.66
N ARG A 388 -8.47 10.51 -31.67
CA ARG A 388 -9.28 11.63 -32.21
C ARG A 388 -9.65 11.49 -33.70
N ASN A 389 -8.82 10.82 -34.48
CA ASN A 389 -9.03 10.56 -35.90
C ASN A 389 -9.92 9.33 -36.16
N HIS A 390 -10.37 8.62 -35.13
CA HIS A 390 -11.20 7.44 -35.26
C HIS A 390 -12.66 7.82 -35.50
N SER A 391 -13.35 7.12 -36.41
CA SER A 391 -14.74 7.42 -36.80
C SER A 391 -15.73 7.39 -35.64
N TYR A 392 -15.46 6.62 -34.60
CA TYR A 392 -16.31 6.45 -33.43
C TYR A 392 -15.77 7.18 -32.19
N HIS A 393 -14.82 8.13 -32.35
CA HIS A 393 -14.23 8.86 -31.21
C HIS A 393 -15.27 9.50 -30.29
N ASP A 394 -16.29 10.13 -30.88
CA ASP A 394 -17.33 10.85 -30.10
C ASP A 394 -18.57 9.99 -29.80
N THR A 395 -18.68 8.80 -30.44
CA THR A 395 -19.86 7.94 -30.32
C THR A 395 -19.58 6.59 -29.67
N PHE A 396 -18.34 6.36 -29.19
CA PHE A 396 -17.88 5.08 -28.63
C PHE A 396 -18.75 4.62 -27.43
N VAL A 397 -19.25 5.54 -26.60
CA VAL A 397 -20.17 5.23 -25.50
C VAL A 397 -21.47 4.66 -26.04
N ASN A 398 -22.05 5.31 -27.07
CA ASN A 398 -23.29 4.84 -27.69
C ASN A 398 -23.10 3.47 -28.37
N GLN A 399 -22.00 3.26 -29.10
CA GLN A 399 -21.68 1.96 -29.71
C GLN A 399 -21.63 0.85 -28.66
N THR A 400 -20.97 1.12 -27.54
CA THR A 400 -20.87 0.17 -26.43
C THR A 400 -22.26 -0.09 -25.80
N LEU A 401 -23.02 0.97 -25.54
CA LEU A 401 -24.37 0.86 -24.96
C LEU A 401 -25.31 0.07 -25.86
N GLU A 402 -25.31 0.34 -27.17
CA GLU A 402 -26.11 -0.43 -28.15
C GLU A 402 -25.74 -1.91 -28.12
N THR A 403 -24.45 -2.23 -28.07
CA THR A 403 -24.00 -3.63 -27.98
C THR A 403 -24.50 -4.28 -26.70
N VAL A 404 -24.43 -3.61 -25.55
CA VAL A 404 -24.95 -4.15 -24.27
C VAL A 404 -26.46 -4.38 -24.34
N LEU A 405 -27.22 -3.44 -24.91
CA LEU A 405 -28.68 -3.55 -25.06
C LEU A 405 -29.08 -4.65 -26.04
N SER A 406 -28.35 -4.78 -27.16
CA SER A 406 -28.62 -5.79 -28.19
C SER A 406 -28.27 -7.22 -27.74
N ALA A 407 -27.30 -7.36 -26.83
CA ALA A 407 -26.93 -8.67 -26.28
C ALA A 407 -28.04 -9.32 -25.43
N ARG A 408 -29.09 -8.55 -25.07
CA ARG A 408 -30.28 -9.00 -24.29
C ARG A 408 -29.93 -9.67 -22.97
N VAL A 409 -28.82 -9.29 -22.35
CA VAL A 409 -28.46 -9.75 -21.01
C VAL A 409 -29.18 -8.92 -19.93
N PRO A 410 -29.37 -9.45 -18.72
CA PRO A 410 -29.98 -8.67 -17.64
C PRO A 410 -29.14 -7.40 -17.34
N GLN A 411 -29.75 -6.22 -17.46
CA GLN A 411 -29.05 -4.95 -17.21
C GLN A 411 -28.37 -4.89 -15.83
N ALA A 412 -28.96 -5.53 -14.82
CA ALA A 412 -28.42 -5.58 -13.47
C ALA A 412 -27.07 -6.31 -13.35
N MET A 413 -26.68 -7.11 -14.37
CA MET A 413 -25.35 -7.74 -14.47
C MET A 413 -24.27 -6.75 -14.88
N VAL A 414 -24.64 -5.63 -15.51
CA VAL A 414 -23.68 -4.65 -16.03
C VAL A 414 -23.43 -3.57 -14.99
N LEU A 415 -22.17 -3.42 -14.64
CA LEU A 415 -21.66 -2.41 -13.73
C LEU A 415 -20.97 -1.34 -14.58
N TRP A 416 -21.64 -0.20 -14.75
CA TRP A 416 -21.20 0.88 -15.61
C TRP A 416 -20.20 1.77 -14.89
N LEU A 417 -18.92 1.72 -15.25
CA LEU A 417 -17.84 2.51 -14.65
C LEU A 417 -17.57 3.84 -15.38
N PRO A 418 -17.68 3.95 -16.73
CA PRO A 418 -17.34 5.18 -17.44
C PRO A 418 -18.15 6.40 -17.00
N ASP A 419 -17.47 7.55 -16.87
CA ASP A 419 -18.14 8.82 -16.52
C ASP A 419 -18.74 9.52 -17.74
N GLU A 420 -18.23 9.26 -18.93
CA GLU A 420 -18.67 9.88 -20.17
C GLU A 420 -20.12 9.48 -20.50
N ASP A 421 -20.92 10.47 -20.85
CA ASP A 421 -22.32 10.34 -21.28
C ASP A 421 -23.19 9.50 -20.34
N ARG A 422 -22.84 9.46 -19.03
CA ARG A 422 -23.51 8.66 -18.00
C ARG A 422 -25.00 8.93 -17.90
N ALA A 423 -25.43 10.20 -18.06
CA ALA A 423 -26.85 10.57 -18.00
C ALA A 423 -27.67 9.87 -19.10
N ASN A 424 -27.16 9.80 -20.32
CA ASN A 424 -27.77 9.06 -21.43
C ASN A 424 -27.85 7.56 -21.13
N VAL A 425 -26.77 7.00 -20.56
CA VAL A 425 -26.74 5.58 -20.18
C VAL A 425 -27.79 5.28 -19.10
N GLN A 426 -27.91 6.11 -18.07
CA GLN A 426 -28.92 5.96 -17.03
C GLN A 426 -30.35 6.06 -17.58
N GLN A 427 -30.58 6.97 -18.51
CA GLN A 427 -31.89 7.11 -19.15
C GLN A 427 -32.27 5.87 -19.99
N ARG A 428 -31.33 5.34 -20.76
CA ARG A 428 -31.58 4.23 -21.71
C ARG A 428 -31.49 2.85 -21.06
N ALA A 429 -30.70 2.73 -19.99
CA ALA A 429 -30.47 1.47 -19.28
C ALA A 429 -30.57 1.67 -17.75
N PRO A 430 -31.76 2.03 -17.22
CA PRO A 430 -31.93 2.45 -15.82
C PRO A 430 -31.66 1.34 -14.78
N ARG A 431 -31.58 0.08 -15.21
CA ARG A 431 -31.29 -1.04 -14.31
C ARG A 431 -29.79 -1.40 -14.26
N MET A 432 -28.93 -0.74 -15.05
CA MET A 432 -27.50 -0.89 -14.92
C MET A 432 -27.00 -0.26 -13.63
N ARG A 433 -26.13 -0.96 -12.92
CA ARG A 433 -25.53 -0.42 -11.68
C ARG A 433 -24.45 0.60 -12.04
N GLN A 434 -24.60 1.80 -11.51
CA GLN A 434 -23.62 2.87 -11.74
C GLN A 434 -22.49 2.78 -10.72
N ILE A 435 -21.24 2.68 -11.21
CA ILE A 435 -20.03 2.68 -10.39
C ILE A 435 -19.23 3.96 -10.66
N TYR A 436 -18.62 4.50 -9.63
CA TYR A 436 -17.91 5.77 -9.69
C TYR A 436 -16.44 5.58 -9.31
N GLY A 437 -15.54 6.07 -10.18
CA GLY A 437 -14.09 5.98 -9.98
C GLY A 437 -13.51 7.05 -9.06
N GLN A 438 -14.28 8.04 -8.64
CA GLN A 438 -13.85 9.12 -7.73
C GLN A 438 -14.96 9.53 -6.78
N GLN A 439 -14.57 9.85 -5.55
CA GLN A 439 -15.44 10.48 -4.57
C GLN A 439 -15.53 11.99 -4.90
N GLY A 440 -16.43 12.39 -5.81
CA GLY A 440 -16.52 13.78 -6.29
C GLY A 440 -17.34 14.67 -5.37
N SER A 441 -16.80 15.84 -5.00
CA SER A 441 -17.47 16.88 -4.21
C SER A 441 -18.56 17.67 -4.98
N ASN A 442 -18.65 17.53 -6.30
CA ASN A 442 -19.57 18.30 -7.17
C ASN A 442 -20.69 17.44 -7.79
N ARG A 443 -21.01 16.29 -7.26
CA ARG A 443 -22.07 15.43 -7.81
C ARG A 443 -23.41 15.76 -7.15
N THR A 444 -24.43 15.91 -7.96
CA THR A 444 -25.83 16.04 -7.54
C THR A 444 -26.41 14.75 -6.98
N GLU A 445 -25.82 13.59 -7.35
CA GLU A 445 -26.25 12.25 -6.92
C GLU A 445 -25.20 11.61 -6.02
N ARG A 446 -25.64 10.98 -4.92
CA ARG A 446 -24.76 10.19 -4.06
C ARG A 446 -24.43 8.87 -4.76
N PRO A 447 -23.13 8.51 -4.88
CA PRO A 447 -22.73 7.24 -5.47
C PRO A 447 -23.23 6.08 -4.57
N GLN A 448 -23.75 5.03 -5.17
CA GLN A 448 -24.08 3.78 -4.46
C GLN A 448 -22.88 2.82 -4.44
N PHE A 449 -22.00 2.92 -5.43
CA PHE A 449 -20.83 2.06 -5.59
C PHE A 449 -19.61 2.89 -5.97
N LEU A 450 -18.52 2.69 -5.23
CA LEU A 450 -17.22 3.30 -5.49
C LEU A 450 -16.22 2.24 -5.94
N ASN A 451 -15.42 2.56 -6.98
CA ASN A 451 -14.29 1.74 -7.43
C ASN A 451 -13.03 2.60 -7.36
N LEU A 452 -12.20 2.39 -6.33
CA LEU A 452 -11.07 3.26 -6.00
C LEU A 452 -9.76 2.46 -5.90
N PRO A 453 -8.61 3.11 -6.14
CA PRO A 453 -7.33 2.45 -5.89
C PRO A 453 -7.15 2.16 -4.39
N TYR A 454 -6.58 1.01 -4.04
CA TYR A 454 -6.38 0.60 -2.64
C TYR A 454 -5.52 1.59 -1.84
N GLN A 455 -4.69 2.38 -2.51
CA GLN A 455 -3.88 3.44 -1.91
C GLN A 455 -4.71 4.53 -1.24
N ASP A 456 -5.97 4.66 -1.63
CA ASP A 456 -6.89 5.65 -1.07
C ASP A 456 -7.51 5.20 0.27
N LEU A 457 -7.34 3.92 0.67
CA LEU A 457 -7.87 3.39 1.93
C LEU A 457 -7.63 4.30 3.15
N PRO A 458 -6.44 4.92 3.37
CA PRO A 458 -6.21 5.79 4.52
C PRO A 458 -7.02 7.10 4.51
N LEU A 459 -7.66 7.42 3.39
CA LEU A 459 -8.50 8.61 3.21
C LEU A 459 -9.99 8.29 3.32
N LEU A 460 -10.35 7.00 3.36
CA LEU A 460 -11.73 6.53 3.36
C LEU A 460 -12.20 6.21 4.79
N ASP A 461 -13.38 6.68 5.12
CA ASP A 461 -14.14 6.17 6.26
C ASP A 461 -15.19 5.19 5.75
N ILE A 462 -14.81 3.90 5.69
CA ILE A 462 -15.67 2.82 5.18
C ILE A 462 -16.97 2.72 5.99
N LYS A 463 -16.90 2.95 7.31
CA LYS A 463 -18.09 2.89 8.18
C LYS A 463 -19.09 4.01 7.87
N ALA A 464 -18.60 5.22 7.65
CA ALA A 464 -19.45 6.34 7.24
C ALA A 464 -20.06 6.11 5.85
N LEU A 465 -19.27 5.56 4.90
CA LEU A 465 -19.77 5.19 3.57
C LEU A 465 -20.89 4.14 3.65
N HIS A 466 -20.74 3.12 4.50
CA HIS A 466 -21.80 2.12 4.72
C HIS A 466 -23.05 2.70 5.36
N GLN A 467 -22.93 3.68 6.26
CA GLN A 467 -24.10 4.40 6.81
C GLN A 467 -24.88 5.16 5.73
N ASP A 468 -24.17 5.62 4.69
CA ASP A 468 -24.77 6.25 3.52
C ASP A 468 -25.20 5.24 2.43
N ASN A 469 -25.19 3.93 2.71
CA ASN A 469 -25.45 2.83 1.76
C ASN A 469 -24.52 2.83 0.54
N VAL A 470 -23.27 3.23 0.69
CA VAL A 470 -22.25 3.21 -0.35
C VAL A 470 -21.36 1.99 -0.18
N SER A 471 -21.34 1.13 -1.20
CA SER A 471 -20.42 -0.01 -1.27
C SER A 471 -19.10 0.39 -1.92
N VAL A 472 -17.98 -0.19 -1.44
CA VAL A 472 -16.63 0.15 -1.88
C VAL A 472 -15.91 -1.06 -2.44
N ASN A 473 -15.43 -0.92 -3.68
CA ASN A 473 -14.49 -1.84 -4.30
C ASN A 473 -13.10 -1.18 -4.38
N LEU A 474 -12.06 -1.91 -4.02
CA LEU A 474 -10.67 -1.41 -4.11
C LEU A 474 -9.81 -2.25 -5.06
N PHE A 475 -9.02 -1.58 -5.93
CA PHE A 475 -8.19 -2.20 -6.96
C PHE A 475 -6.72 -1.73 -6.92
N VAL A 476 -5.70 -2.52 -7.32
CA VAL A 476 -5.68 -3.95 -7.61
C VAL A 476 -4.99 -4.67 -6.45
N VAL A 477 -5.62 -5.70 -5.92
CA VAL A 477 -5.21 -6.35 -4.66
C VAL A 477 -4.77 -7.79 -4.94
N ASN A 478 -3.45 -8.03 -4.91
CA ASN A 478 -2.87 -9.33 -5.29
C ASN A 478 -2.12 -10.03 -4.15
N LYS A 479 -2.06 -9.40 -2.96
CA LYS A 479 -1.26 -9.92 -1.85
C LYS A 479 -2.14 -10.26 -0.63
N PRO A 480 -1.91 -11.39 0.03
CA PRO A 480 -2.69 -11.79 1.21
C PRO A 480 -2.70 -10.77 2.34
N TRP A 481 -1.57 -10.09 2.59
CA TRP A 481 -1.48 -9.08 3.65
C TRP A 481 -2.36 -7.85 3.35
N LEU A 482 -2.38 -7.41 2.08
CA LEU A 482 -3.20 -6.27 1.64
C LEU A 482 -4.69 -6.64 1.69
N PHE A 483 -5.05 -7.82 1.17
CA PHE A 483 -6.42 -8.34 1.26
C PHE A 483 -6.89 -8.42 2.71
N SER A 484 -6.04 -8.89 3.63
CA SER A 484 -6.34 -8.95 5.06
C SER A 484 -6.63 -7.58 5.65
N LEU A 485 -5.82 -6.58 5.31
CA LEU A 485 -6.01 -5.21 5.78
C LEU A 485 -7.35 -4.62 5.31
N LEU A 486 -7.68 -4.83 4.03
CA LEU A 486 -8.95 -4.37 3.45
C LEU A 486 -10.15 -5.10 4.04
N TRP A 487 -10.01 -6.40 4.31
CA TRP A 487 -11.02 -7.19 5.00
C TRP A 487 -11.29 -6.64 6.40
N CYS A 488 -10.23 -6.43 7.20
CA CYS A 488 -10.36 -5.82 8.53
C CYS A 488 -10.98 -4.41 8.47
N ALA A 489 -10.71 -3.65 7.40
CA ALA A 489 -11.29 -2.32 7.20
C ALA A 489 -12.77 -2.34 6.82
N GLY A 490 -13.31 -3.50 6.43
CA GLY A 490 -14.72 -3.67 6.05
C GLY A 490 -15.01 -3.30 4.60
N VAL A 491 -14.03 -3.41 3.70
CA VAL A 491 -14.23 -3.18 2.25
C VAL A 491 -15.14 -4.25 1.68
N ASP A 492 -16.11 -3.88 0.82
CA ASP A 492 -17.13 -4.80 0.29
C ASP A 492 -16.59 -5.76 -0.76
N SER A 493 -15.68 -5.31 -1.62
CA SER A 493 -15.06 -6.13 -2.66
C SER A 493 -13.67 -5.63 -3.05
N VAL A 494 -12.90 -6.51 -3.67
CA VAL A 494 -11.56 -6.17 -4.19
C VAL A 494 -11.39 -6.70 -5.61
N THR A 495 -10.77 -5.89 -6.46
CA THR A 495 -10.35 -6.30 -7.81
C THR A 495 -8.96 -6.92 -7.73
N THR A 496 -8.78 -8.12 -8.27
CA THR A 496 -7.56 -8.92 -8.11
C THR A 496 -7.16 -9.65 -9.38
N ASN A 497 -5.83 -9.83 -9.58
CA ASN A 497 -5.28 -10.75 -10.57
C ASN A 497 -5.23 -12.21 -10.06
N ASP A 498 -5.29 -12.41 -8.75
CA ASP A 498 -5.10 -13.72 -8.09
C ASP A 498 -6.33 -14.12 -7.27
N CYS A 499 -7.45 -14.27 -7.96
CA CYS A 499 -8.70 -14.66 -7.32
C CYS A 499 -8.60 -16.01 -6.60
N GLN A 500 -7.82 -16.95 -7.16
CA GLN A 500 -7.67 -18.28 -6.58
C GLN A 500 -6.99 -18.24 -5.20
N LEU A 501 -5.93 -17.44 -5.04
CA LEU A 501 -5.24 -17.28 -3.77
C LEU A 501 -6.14 -16.61 -2.73
N LEU A 502 -6.78 -15.50 -3.09
CA LEU A 502 -7.61 -14.73 -2.17
C LEU A 502 -8.90 -15.49 -1.79
N GLN A 503 -9.45 -16.28 -2.71
CA GLN A 503 -10.62 -17.12 -2.40
C GLN A 503 -10.31 -18.18 -1.35
N GLN A 504 -9.10 -18.74 -1.34
CA GLN A 504 -8.70 -19.75 -0.37
C GLN A 504 -8.49 -19.21 1.05
N MET A 505 -8.34 -17.90 1.21
CA MET A 505 -8.18 -17.26 2.51
C MET A 505 -9.47 -17.36 3.32
N ARG A 506 -9.41 -18.08 4.45
CA ARG A 506 -10.54 -18.23 5.38
C ARG A 506 -10.60 -17.13 6.42
N TYR A 507 -9.44 -16.55 6.75
CA TYR A 507 -9.27 -15.47 7.72
C TYR A 507 -8.17 -14.53 7.25
N PRO A 508 -8.14 -13.29 7.73
CA PRO A 508 -7.01 -12.39 7.56
C PRO A 508 -5.71 -13.03 8.07
N VAL A 509 -4.57 -12.65 7.50
CA VAL A 509 -3.24 -13.19 7.89
C VAL A 509 -2.99 -13.00 9.38
N TRP A 510 -3.46 -11.89 9.92
CA TRP A 510 -3.41 -11.64 11.36
C TRP A 510 -4.58 -10.75 11.80
N ILE A 511 -5.03 -10.97 13.02
CA ILE A 511 -5.93 -10.12 13.80
C ILE A 511 -5.40 -10.13 15.22
N ILE A 512 -5.27 -8.96 15.83
CA ILE A 512 -4.80 -8.85 17.21
C ILE A 512 -5.88 -8.14 18.04
N PRO A 513 -6.42 -8.78 19.09
CA PRO A 513 -7.34 -8.11 19.99
C PRO A 513 -6.70 -6.86 20.61
N PRO A 514 -7.45 -5.76 20.77
CA PRO A 514 -6.90 -4.49 21.27
C PRO A 514 -6.20 -4.60 22.62
N GLN A 515 -6.73 -5.43 23.54
CA GLN A 515 -6.09 -5.66 24.83
C GLN A 515 -4.76 -6.42 24.70
N THR A 516 -4.71 -7.43 23.82
CA THR A 516 -3.47 -8.17 23.54
C THR A 516 -2.42 -7.23 22.95
N TYR A 517 -2.81 -6.35 22.01
CA TYR A 517 -1.90 -5.37 21.43
C TYR A 517 -1.38 -4.37 22.49
N LEU A 518 -2.26 -3.90 23.36
CA LEU A 518 -1.88 -3.02 24.47
C LEU A 518 -0.88 -3.71 25.42
N MET A 519 -1.13 -4.97 25.78
CA MET A 519 -0.20 -5.76 26.61
C MET A 519 1.15 -5.95 25.92
N MET A 520 1.16 -6.33 24.64
CA MET A 520 2.39 -6.44 23.86
C MET A 520 3.19 -5.14 23.88
N TRP A 521 2.52 -4.00 23.66
CA TRP A 521 3.13 -2.69 23.69
C TRP A 521 3.74 -2.36 25.06
N ILE A 522 2.98 -2.53 26.15
CA ILE A 522 3.45 -2.24 27.53
C ILE A 522 4.63 -3.16 27.89
N ILE A 523 4.50 -4.45 27.67
CA ILE A 523 5.55 -5.44 28.02
C ILE A 523 6.83 -5.14 27.24
N THR A 524 6.74 -4.91 25.93
CA THR A 524 7.91 -4.60 25.10
C THR A 524 8.64 -3.36 25.57
N ASN A 525 7.91 -2.29 25.88
CA ASN A 525 8.50 -1.03 26.37
C ASN A 525 9.08 -1.18 27.78
N CYS A 526 8.41 -1.89 28.68
CA CYS A 526 8.93 -2.16 30.03
C CYS A 526 10.23 -2.98 29.99
N VAL A 527 10.24 -4.08 29.22
CA VAL A 527 11.44 -4.91 29.06
C VAL A 527 12.59 -4.10 28.46
N SER A 528 12.32 -3.33 27.40
CA SER A 528 13.31 -2.45 26.80
C SER A 528 13.87 -1.45 27.80
N THR A 529 13.01 -0.76 28.54
CA THR A 529 13.43 0.22 29.57
C THR A 529 14.31 -0.41 30.63
N LEU A 530 13.95 -1.59 31.15
CA LEU A 530 14.77 -2.31 32.11
C LEU A 530 16.15 -2.68 31.54
N LEU A 531 16.20 -3.15 30.28
CA LEU A 531 17.44 -3.48 29.60
C LEU A 531 18.30 -2.23 29.33
N LEU A 532 17.70 -1.10 28.98
CA LEU A 532 18.39 0.18 28.85
C LEU A 532 19.05 0.58 30.17
N LEU A 533 18.28 0.60 31.27
CA LEU A 533 18.79 0.93 32.59
C LEU A 533 19.91 -0.01 33.05
N TRP A 534 19.71 -1.31 32.85
CA TRP A 534 20.71 -2.34 33.15
C TRP A 534 22.01 -2.13 32.36
N THR A 535 21.89 -1.80 31.07
CA THR A 535 23.06 -1.55 30.20
C THR A 535 23.88 -0.36 30.70
N PHE A 536 23.21 0.76 31.04
CA PHE A 536 23.88 1.93 31.59
C PHE A 536 24.53 1.64 32.97
N LEU A 537 23.85 0.89 33.82
CA LEU A 537 24.38 0.48 35.12
C LEU A 537 25.64 -0.40 34.95
N LEU A 538 25.58 -1.42 34.11
CA LEU A 538 26.74 -2.29 33.86
C LEU A 538 27.95 -1.51 33.32
N GLN A 539 27.72 -0.59 32.38
CA GLN A 539 28.80 0.24 31.85
C GLN A 539 29.37 1.20 32.90
N GLY A 540 28.53 1.70 33.80
CA GLY A 540 28.98 2.50 34.94
C GLY A 540 29.88 1.71 35.86
N LEU A 541 29.48 0.51 36.28
CA LEU A 541 30.27 -0.37 37.15
C LEU A 541 31.62 -0.77 36.51
N ARG A 542 31.61 -1.11 35.22
CA ARG A 542 32.83 -1.42 34.47
C ARG A 542 33.82 -0.24 34.45
N ASN A 543 33.29 0.95 34.19
CA ASN A 543 34.13 2.15 34.11
C ASN A 543 34.73 2.54 35.48
N SER A 544 33.96 2.35 36.59
CA SER A 544 34.45 2.54 37.97
C SER A 544 35.55 1.53 38.29
N SER A 545 35.36 0.25 37.99
CA SER A 545 36.35 -0.80 38.24
C SER A 545 37.66 -0.58 37.47
N ALA A 546 37.60 -0.06 36.25
CA ALA A 546 38.78 0.27 35.45
C ALA A 546 39.55 1.46 36.06
N ALA A 547 38.84 2.48 36.57
CA ALA A 547 39.45 3.63 37.22
C ALA A 547 40.13 3.23 38.53
N ASP A 548 39.56 2.33 39.34
CA ASP A 548 40.13 1.82 40.57
C ASP A 548 41.43 1.00 40.31
N GLN A 549 41.44 0.19 39.24
CA GLN A 549 42.63 -0.55 38.85
C GLN A 549 43.78 0.37 38.38
N ASP A 550 43.50 1.41 37.62
CA ASP A 550 44.50 2.40 37.21
C ASP A 550 45.09 3.15 38.40
N GLN A 551 44.30 3.50 39.40
CA GLN A 551 44.77 4.13 40.66
C GLN A 551 45.63 3.18 41.51
N GLN A 552 45.29 1.89 41.60
CA GLN A 552 46.10 0.91 42.32
C GLN A 552 47.43 0.67 41.60
N PHE A 553 47.45 0.66 40.28
CA PHE A 553 48.70 0.52 39.52
C PHE A 553 49.62 1.74 39.70
N HIS A 554 49.09 2.95 39.71
CA HIS A 554 49.86 4.17 39.93
C HIS A 554 50.34 4.30 41.40
N ASN A 555 49.61 3.82 42.38
CA ASN A 555 50.00 3.82 43.77
C ASN A 555 50.98 2.69 44.14
N GLY A 556 51.11 1.64 43.35
CA GLY A 556 52.03 0.53 43.56
C GLY A 556 53.39 0.69 42.86
N VAL A 557 53.57 1.73 42.06
CA VAL A 557 54.83 2.04 41.34
C VAL A 557 55.63 3.16 42.01
N ASN A 558 55.09 3.83 43.06
CA ASN A 558 55.78 4.76 43.95
C ASN A 558 56.14 4.03 45.24
#